data_7552752f41cdce107b3ecf26efd4f8c0
#
_entry.id   7552752f41cdce107b3ecf26efd4f8c0
#
_cell.length_a   1.000
_cell.length_b   1.000
_cell.length_c   1.000
_cell.angle_alpha   90.00
_cell.angle_beta   90.00
_cell.angle_gamma   90.00
#
_symmetry.space_group_name_H-M   'P 1'
#
loop_
_entity.id
_entity.type
_entity.pdbx_description
1 polymer ?
#
loop_
_entity_poly.entity_id
_entity_poly.type
_entity_poly.pdbx_seq_one_letter_code
_entity_poly.pdbx_strand_id
1 'polypeptide(L)'
;MKFYIITGEPSGDLHAANLVHELKKCNNDLQIRAWGGERLLEEGVELAKNIKDTAFMGLWDVLKNLGTIKENLNYCKQDILEFKPNAIVLVDYPGFNLKIAKFAKEQGIKVFYYISPKVWAWNKSRVAKIKKYVDELLVIFPFEVEFYQKYGMKVTYVGNPLLDEIAKGNFKFTHQFDKPIIALLPGSRKQEIEGILPEMLAVIDRYPNHQFVIAATNTFSKEYYQSFIKEKNVKLVFNQTYGLLSNATAALVTSGTATLETALFKVPQVVCYKTNCLTYFLAKNLIKIKYLSLVNILMDKLVVKELIQSELNKSNLKEELDILLNDNKEILKDYDELSDLLNKKGASKNAAQFILKSI
;
A
#
# COMPACT_ATOMS: atom_id res chain seq x y z
N MET A 1 -2.80 14.59 -26.53
CA MET A 1 -2.52 13.16 -26.23
C MET A 1 -3.49 12.68 -25.15
N LYS A 2 -4.04 11.44 -25.26
CA LYS A 2 -5.07 10.93 -24.36
C LYS A 2 -4.55 9.75 -23.55
N PHE A 3 -4.75 9.78 -22.22
CA PHE A 3 -4.44 8.68 -21.31
C PHE A 3 -5.68 8.21 -20.57
N TYR A 4 -5.78 6.89 -20.35
CA TYR A 4 -6.79 6.29 -19.49
C TYR A 4 -6.10 5.63 -18.30
N ILE A 5 -6.39 6.09 -17.07
CA ILE A 5 -5.71 5.64 -15.84
C ILE A 5 -6.68 4.81 -15.01
N ILE A 6 -6.22 3.67 -14.49
CA ILE A 6 -7.07 2.80 -13.68
C ILE A 6 -6.37 2.44 -12.37
N THR A 7 -7.03 2.77 -11.27
CA THR A 7 -6.67 2.36 -9.92
C THR A 7 -7.92 1.82 -9.20
N GLY A 8 -7.74 1.06 -8.14
CA GLY A 8 -8.85 0.41 -7.43
C GLY A 8 -8.85 0.59 -5.91
N GLU A 9 -7.84 1.28 -5.36
CA GLU A 9 -7.68 1.47 -3.92
C GLU A 9 -7.20 2.89 -3.62
N PRO A 10 -7.44 3.44 -2.40
CA PRO A 10 -7.01 4.79 -2.05
C PRO A 10 -5.50 5.05 -2.18
N SER A 11 -4.66 4.05 -1.88
CA SER A 11 -3.21 4.15 -2.09
C SER A 11 -2.84 4.25 -3.58
N GLY A 12 -3.52 3.48 -4.42
CA GLY A 12 -3.37 3.57 -5.86
C GLY A 12 -3.82 4.92 -6.41
N ASP A 13 -4.92 5.50 -5.89
CA ASP A 13 -5.43 6.82 -6.25
C ASP A 13 -4.40 7.92 -5.94
N LEU A 14 -3.78 7.88 -4.76
CA LEU A 14 -2.71 8.79 -4.38
C LEU A 14 -1.52 8.73 -5.36
N HIS A 15 -1.06 7.52 -5.67
CA HIS A 15 0.08 7.35 -6.57
C HIS A 15 -0.26 7.71 -8.03
N ALA A 16 -1.49 7.43 -8.46
CA ALA A 16 -2.00 7.84 -9.77
C ALA A 16 -2.10 9.37 -9.88
N ALA A 17 -2.58 10.05 -8.85
CA ALA A 17 -2.66 11.51 -8.80
C ALA A 17 -1.27 12.15 -8.89
N ASN A 18 -0.29 11.66 -8.13
CA ASN A 18 1.09 12.13 -8.24
C ASN A 18 1.69 11.90 -9.63
N LEU A 19 1.39 10.77 -10.26
CA LEU A 19 1.80 10.51 -11.64
C LEU A 19 1.16 11.52 -12.61
N VAL A 20 -0.14 11.78 -12.48
CA VAL A 20 -0.87 12.76 -13.29
C VAL A 20 -0.30 14.15 -13.12
N HIS A 21 -0.03 14.55 -11.89
CA HIS A 21 0.61 15.83 -11.59
C HIS A 21 1.93 16.01 -12.37
N GLU A 22 2.79 15.00 -12.38
CA GLU A 22 4.06 15.04 -13.10
C GLU A 22 3.87 14.93 -14.63
N LEU A 23 2.88 14.16 -15.10
CA LEU A 23 2.54 14.11 -16.53
C LEU A 23 2.09 15.47 -17.05
N LYS A 24 1.21 16.17 -16.31
CA LYS A 24 0.72 17.51 -16.66
C LYS A 24 1.83 18.57 -16.64
N LYS A 25 2.80 18.47 -15.72
CA LYS A 25 3.99 19.34 -15.75
C LYS A 25 4.82 19.20 -17.01
N CYS A 26 4.89 17.99 -17.57
CA CYS A 26 5.63 17.74 -18.80
C CYS A 26 4.86 18.13 -20.05
N ASN A 27 3.53 18.04 -20.02
CA ASN A 27 2.65 18.40 -21.14
C ASN A 27 1.26 18.82 -20.62
N ASN A 28 0.93 20.10 -20.76
CA ASN A 28 -0.33 20.67 -20.28
C ASN A 28 -1.55 20.28 -21.14
N ASP A 29 -1.35 19.81 -22.38
CA ASP A 29 -2.44 19.46 -23.30
C ASP A 29 -2.88 18.00 -23.21
N LEU A 30 -2.58 17.34 -22.08
CA LEU A 30 -2.98 15.97 -21.85
C LEU A 30 -4.46 15.88 -21.46
N GLN A 31 -5.20 15.06 -22.18
CA GLN A 31 -6.55 14.64 -21.78
C GLN A 31 -6.45 13.34 -21.00
N ILE A 32 -6.88 13.37 -19.75
CA ILE A 32 -6.79 12.22 -18.85
C ILE A 32 -8.17 11.88 -18.32
N ARG A 33 -8.59 10.63 -18.52
CA ARG A 33 -9.79 10.05 -17.96
C ARG A 33 -9.44 8.87 -17.07
N ALA A 34 -10.12 8.71 -15.94
CA ALA A 34 -9.68 7.71 -14.98
C ALA A 34 -10.81 6.97 -14.25
N TRP A 35 -10.48 5.76 -13.80
CA TRP A 35 -11.09 5.12 -12.64
C TRP A 35 -10.22 5.42 -11.44
N GLY A 36 -10.74 6.17 -10.48
CA GLY A 36 -9.96 6.65 -9.36
C GLY A 36 -10.82 7.29 -8.28
N GLY A 37 -10.20 8.06 -7.41
CA GLY A 37 -10.85 8.71 -6.29
C GLY A 37 -10.62 10.21 -6.24
N GLU A 38 -10.77 10.76 -5.04
CA GLU A 38 -10.72 12.20 -4.78
C GLU A 38 -9.37 12.82 -5.15
N ARG A 39 -8.25 12.07 -5.00
CA ARG A 39 -6.92 12.59 -5.33
C ARG A 39 -6.75 12.87 -6.81
N LEU A 40 -7.28 12.00 -7.67
CA LEU A 40 -7.31 12.26 -9.10
C LEU A 40 -8.26 13.39 -9.49
N LEU A 41 -9.38 13.56 -8.78
CA LEU A 41 -10.27 14.71 -8.95
C LEU A 41 -9.59 16.04 -8.60
N GLU A 42 -8.82 16.06 -7.49
CA GLU A 42 -8.02 17.22 -7.07
C GLU A 42 -7.00 17.64 -8.15
N GLU A 43 -6.48 16.69 -8.93
CA GLU A 43 -5.63 16.95 -10.10
C GLU A 43 -6.42 17.36 -11.37
N GLY A 44 -7.73 17.54 -11.27
CA GLY A 44 -8.58 17.94 -12.41
C GLY A 44 -8.72 16.85 -13.48
N VAL A 45 -8.74 15.59 -13.08
CA VAL A 45 -8.97 14.43 -13.95
C VAL A 45 -10.46 14.14 -14.04
N GLU A 46 -10.96 13.88 -15.24
CA GLU A 46 -12.33 13.39 -15.44
C GLU A 46 -12.45 11.94 -14.98
N LEU A 47 -13.29 11.66 -13.98
CA LEU A 47 -13.54 10.30 -13.53
C LEU A 47 -14.65 9.64 -14.34
N ALA A 48 -14.32 8.51 -14.97
CA ALA A 48 -15.31 7.58 -15.52
C ALA A 48 -16.04 6.82 -14.41
N LYS A 49 -15.35 6.51 -13.32
CA LYS A 49 -15.93 5.81 -12.15
C LYS A 49 -15.15 6.15 -10.88
N ASN A 50 -15.88 6.39 -9.78
CA ASN A 50 -15.24 6.58 -8.47
C ASN A 50 -14.96 5.22 -7.80
N ILE A 51 -13.77 5.05 -7.21
CA ILE A 51 -13.38 3.82 -6.51
C ILE A 51 -14.24 3.54 -5.28
N LYS A 52 -14.86 4.56 -4.67
CA LYS A 52 -15.83 4.39 -3.58
C LYS A 52 -17.00 3.50 -3.96
N ASP A 53 -17.40 3.55 -5.25
CA ASP A 53 -18.53 2.78 -5.80
C ASP A 53 -18.12 1.35 -6.22
N THR A 54 -16.83 1.03 -6.18
CA THR A 54 -16.28 -0.22 -6.71
C THR A 54 -15.44 -1.03 -5.71
N ALA A 55 -15.30 -0.54 -4.48
CA ALA A 55 -14.48 -1.15 -3.45
C ALA A 55 -15.13 -2.42 -2.87
N PHE A 56 -14.86 -3.56 -3.48
CA PHE A 56 -15.18 -4.88 -2.92
C PHE A 56 -13.96 -5.42 -2.18
N MET A 57 -14.02 -5.48 -0.85
CA MET A 57 -12.89 -5.90 0.00
C MET A 57 -13.15 -7.28 0.60
N GLY A 58 -12.41 -8.28 0.11
CA GLY A 58 -12.43 -9.63 0.64
C GLY A 58 -12.93 -10.69 -0.33
N LEU A 59 -12.52 -11.94 -0.10
CA LEU A 59 -12.85 -13.07 -0.99
C LEU A 59 -14.37 -13.32 -1.09
N TRP A 60 -15.08 -13.16 0.03
CA TRP A 60 -16.53 -13.33 0.13
C TRP A 60 -17.28 -12.20 -0.58
N ASP A 61 -16.80 -10.96 -0.47
CA ASP A 61 -17.39 -9.81 -1.16
C ASP A 61 -17.20 -9.91 -2.67
N VAL A 62 -16.04 -10.38 -3.12
CA VAL A 62 -15.77 -10.66 -4.53
C VAL A 62 -16.69 -11.76 -5.05
N LEU A 63 -16.89 -12.86 -4.31
CA LEU A 63 -17.78 -13.95 -4.73
C LEU A 63 -19.26 -13.52 -4.81
N LYS A 64 -19.73 -12.72 -3.85
CA LYS A 64 -21.10 -12.20 -3.84
C LYS A 64 -21.37 -11.18 -4.95
N ASN A 65 -20.34 -10.47 -5.41
CA ASN A 65 -20.46 -9.36 -6.36
C ASN A 65 -19.85 -9.66 -7.74
N LEU A 66 -19.75 -10.94 -8.14
CA LEU A 66 -19.22 -11.32 -9.46
C LEU A 66 -19.97 -10.67 -10.63
N GLY A 67 -21.28 -10.49 -10.50
CA GLY A 67 -22.11 -9.77 -11.48
C GLY A 67 -21.64 -8.33 -11.64
N THR A 68 -21.58 -7.59 -10.55
CA THR A 68 -21.14 -6.17 -10.53
C THR A 68 -19.71 -5.99 -11.04
N ILE A 69 -18.81 -6.93 -10.71
CA ILE A 69 -17.44 -6.91 -11.25
C ILE A 69 -17.43 -7.08 -12.75
N LYS A 70 -18.30 -7.95 -13.30
CA LYS A 70 -18.43 -8.15 -14.75
C LYS A 70 -19.02 -6.91 -15.43
N GLU A 71 -20.05 -6.31 -14.84
CA GLU A 71 -20.66 -5.06 -15.32
C GLU A 71 -19.63 -3.92 -15.32
N ASN A 72 -18.89 -3.76 -14.25
CA ASN A 72 -17.81 -2.77 -14.13
C ASN A 72 -16.72 -2.98 -15.21
N LEU A 73 -16.34 -4.24 -15.47
CA LEU A 73 -15.37 -4.54 -16.53
C LEU A 73 -15.92 -4.18 -17.92
N ASN A 74 -17.19 -4.46 -18.19
CA ASN A 74 -17.82 -4.14 -19.47
C ASN A 74 -17.94 -2.62 -19.64
N TYR A 75 -18.39 -1.92 -18.60
CA TYR A 75 -18.46 -0.47 -18.61
C TYR A 75 -17.08 0.16 -18.87
N CYS A 76 -16.04 -0.28 -18.15
CA CYS A 76 -14.68 0.22 -18.35
C CYS A 76 -14.19 0.01 -19.79
N LYS A 77 -14.46 -1.15 -20.39
CA LYS A 77 -14.08 -1.45 -21.78
C LYS A 77 -14.80 -0.55 -22.78
N GLN A 78 -16.10 -0.34 -22.59
CA GLN A 78 -16.88 0.58 -23.44
C GLN A 78 -16.34 2.01 -23.34
N ASP A 79 -16.14 2.50 -22.13
CA ASP A 79 -15.65 3.83 -21.89
C ASP A 79 -14.23 4.07 -22.48
N ILE A 80 -13.36 3.06 -22.44
CA ILE A 80 -12.04 3.09 -23.11
C ILE A 80 -12.21 3.21 -24.63
N LEU A 81 -13.14 2.46 -25.25
CA LEU A 81 -13.38 2.53 -26.70
C LEU A 81 -13.94 3.88 -27.13
N GLU A 82 -14.83 4.47 -26.34
CA GLU A 82 -15.40 5.79 -26.59
C GLU A 82 -14.36 6.92 -26.43
N PHE A 83 -13.56 6.85 -25.37
CA PHE A 83 -12.51 7.85 -25.09
C PHE A 83 -11.34 7.78 -26.09
N LYS A 84 -11.03 6.59 -26.63
CA LYS A 84 -9.94 6.31 -27.58
C LYS A 84 -8.58 6.83 -27.10
N PRO A 85 -8.08 6.29 -25.97
CA PRO A 85 -6.78 6.72 -25.41
C PRO A 85 -5.63 6.26 -26.30
N ASN A 86 -4.53 7.04 -26.32
CA ASN A 86 -3.27 6.63 -26.93
C ASN A 86 -2.58 5.53 -26.09
N ALA A 87 -2.77 5.57 -24.77
CA ALA A 87 -2.26 4.57 -23.87
C ALA A 87 -3.11 4.45 -22.60
N ILE A 88 -3.02 3.27 -21.96
CA ILE A 88 -3.63 2.99 -20.66
C ILE A 88 -2.52 2.85 -19.63
N VAL A 89 -2.71 3.47 -18.46
CA VAL A 89 -1.83 3.33 -17.30
C VAL A 89 -2.59 2.61 -16.19
N LEU A 90 -2.15 1.41 -15.88
CA LEU A 90 -2.71 0.56 -14.83
C LEU A 90 -1.89 0.75 -13.55
N VAL A 91 -2.55 1.07 -12.43
CA VAL A 91 -1.88 1.29 -11.15
C VAL A 91 -2.34 0.24 -10.15
N ASP A 92 -1.44 -0.66 -9.74
CA ASP A 92 -1.74 -1.80 -8.84
C ASP A 92 -3.03 -2.57 -9.27
N TYR A 93 -3.94 -2.94 -8.36
CA TYR A 93 -5.28 -3.52 -8.59
C TYR A 93 -5.31 -4.71 -9.58
N PRO A 94 -4.50 -5.76 -9.38
CA PRO A 94 -4.21 -6.76 -10.41
C PRO A 94 -5.40 -7.61 -10.85
N GLY A 95 -6.40 -7.79 -9.99
CA GLY A 95 -7.57 -8.62 -10.29
C GLY A 95 -8.42 -8.05 -11.44
N PHE A 96 -8.52 -6.75 -11.52
CA PHE A 96 -9.22 -5.99 -12.54
C PHE A 96 -8.28 -5.59 -13.68
N ASN A 97 -7.17 -4.98 -13.33
CA ASN A 97 -6.22 -4.37 -14.27
C ASN A 97 -5.64 -5.37 -15.28
N LEU A 98 -5.35 -6.61 -14.90
CA LEU A 98 -4.86 -7.63 -15.85
C LEU A 98 -5.91 -8.07 -16.87
N LYS A 99 -7.22 -7.93 -16.57
CA LYS A 99 -8.29 -8.19 -17.54
C LYS A 99 -8.43 -7.02 -18.53
N ILE A 100 -8.25 -5.80 -18.05
CA ILE A 100 -8.21 -4.60 -18.91
C ILE A 100 -6.93 -4.58 -19.75
N ALA A 101 -5.76 -4.96 -19.20
CA ALA A 101 -4.52 -5.09 -19.97
C ALA A 101 -4.68 -6.03 -21.18
N LYS A 102 -5.31 -7.19 -20.96
CA LYS A 102 -5.62 -8.12 -22.06
C LYS A 102 -6.49 -7.45 -23.13
N PHE A 103 -7.59 -6.83 -22.72
CA PHE A 103 -8.51 -6.14 -23.64
C PHE A 103 -7.80 -5.01 -24.41
N ALA A 104 -7.06 -4.15 -23.70
CA ALA A 104 -6.35 -3.04 -24.33
C ALA A 104 -5.33 -3.51 -25.37
N LYS A 105 -4.59 -4.58 -25.05
CA LYS A 105 -3.65 -5.20 -26.00
C LYS A 105 -4.35 -5.75 -27.26
N GLU A 106 -5.51 -6.36 -27.09
CA GLU A 106 -6.34 -6.87 -28.19
C GLU A 106 -6.89 -5.73 -29.07
N GLN A 107 -7.05 -4.50 -28.53
CA GLN A 107 -7.44 -3.29 -29.26
C GLN A 107 -6.25 -2.50 -29.83
N GLY A 108 -5.02 -2.97 -29.66
CA GLY A 108 -3.81 -2.27 -30.13
C GLY A 108 -3.46 -1.04 -29.29
N ILE A 109 -4.03 -0.88 -28.11
CA ILE A 109 -3.76 0.24 -27.20
C ILE A 109 -2.53 -0.11 -26.35
N LYS A 110 -1.57 0.82 -26.26
CA LYS A 110 -0.37 0.65 -25.45
C LYS A 110 -0.68 0.58 -23.96
N VAL A 111 -0.10 -0.39 -23.26
CA VAL A 111 -0.37 -0.69 -21.85
C VAL A 111 0.88 -0.47 -21.00
N PHE A 112 0.82 0.53 -20.12
CA PHE A 112 1.76 0.73 -19.03
C PHE A 112 1.19 0.16 -17.74
N TYR A 113 2.04 -0.50 -16.95
CA TYR A 113 1.65 -0.95 -15.62
C TYR A 113 2.60 -0.30 -14.60
N TYR A 114 2.09 0.62 -13.81
CA TYR A 114 2.80 1.32 -12.76
C TYR A 114 2.44 0.71 -11.39
N ILE A 115 3.44 0.46 -10.57
CA ILE A 115 3.32 -0.30 -9.31
C ILE A 115 2.90 -1.74 -9.58
N SER A 116 3.88 -2.57 -9.86
CA SER A 116 3.72 -3.98 -10.13
C SER A 116 2.90 -4.70 -9.04
N PRO A 117 1.99 -5.60 -9.44
CA PRO A 117 1.40 -6.53 -8.46
C PRO A 117 2.47 -7.30 -7.70
N LYS A 118 2.28 -7.54 -6.41
CA LYS A 118 3.23 -8.30 -5.56
C LYS A 118 3.25 -9.81 -5.93
N VAL A 119 3.47 -10.11 -7.22
CA VAL A 119 3.47 -11.48 -7.75
C VAL A 119 4.63 -12.33 -7.23
N TRP A 120 5.71 -11.69 -6.82
CA TRP A 120 6.86 -12.32 -6.20
C TRP A 120 6.50 -12.92 -4.82
N ALA A 121 5.49 -12.36 -4.13
CA ALA A 121 5.07 -12.85 -2.83
C ALA A 121 4.21 -14.13 -2.93
N TRP A 122 3.25 -14.23 -3.86
CA TRP A 122 2.25 -15.30 -3.77
C TRP A 122 1.60 -15.78 -5.09
N ASN A 123 1.75 -15.07 -6.21
CA ASN A 123 1.05 -15.46 -7.44
C ASN A 123 1.90 -15.32 -8.69
N LYS A 124 2.93 -16.17 -8.78
CA LYS A 124 3.86 -16.19 -9.92
C LYS A 124 3.20 -16.48 -11.27
N SER A 125 2.03 -17.13 -11.30
CA SER A 125 1.30 -17.38 -12.55
C SER A 125 0.83 -16.09 -13.25
N ARG A 126 0.69 -14.99 -12.52
CA ARG A 126 0.36 -13.67 -13.08
C ARG A 126 1.49 -13.09 -13.93
N VAL A 127 2.74 -13.50 -13.70
CA VAL A 127 3.91 -13.03 -14.50
C VAL A 127 3.71 -13.30 -15.98
N ALA A 128 3.20 -14.49 -16.33
CA ALA A 128 2.91 -14.82 -17.73
C ALA A 128 1.87 -13.89 -18.37
N LYS A 129 0.86 -13.48 -17.60
CA LYS A 129 -0.16 -12.53 -18.08
C LYS A 129 0.41 -11.13 -18.23
N ILE A 130 1.23 -10.67 -17.28
CA ILE A 130 1.93 -9.39 -17.36
C ILE A 130 2.82 -9.39 -18.61
N LYS A 131 3.66 -10.41 -18.78
CA LYS A 131 4.55 -10.55 -19.95
C LYS A 131 3.79 -10.51 -21.28
N LYS A 132 2.57 -11.06 -21.32
CA LYS A 132 1.78 -11.15 -22.55
C LYS A 132 1.02 -9.87 -22.89
N TYR A 133 0.54 -9.13 -21.87
CA TYR A 133 -0.45 -8.07 -22.07
C TYR A 133 0.02 -6.67 -21.66
N VAL A 134 1.17 -6.55 -21.02
CA VAL A 134 1.74 -5.27 -20.59
C VAL A 134 2.93 -4.95 -21.48
N ASP A 135 2.95 -3.77 -22.08
CA ASP A 135 4.06 -3.33 -22.93
C ASP A 135 5.23 -2.82 -22.09
N GLU A 136 4.94 -2.04 -21.06
CA GLU A 136 5.95 -1.43 -20.18
C GLU A 136 5.56 -1.62 -18.72
N LEU A 137 6.42 -2.25 -17.93
CA LEU A 137 6.22 -2.48 -16.50
C LEU A 137 7.16 -1.58 -15.69
N LEU A 138 6.56 -0.68 -14.90
CA LEU A 138 7.25 0.26 -14.03
C LEU A 138 7.19 -0.24 -12.59
N VAL A 139 8.32 -0.68 -12.07
CA VAL A 139 8.44 -1.28 -10.74
C VAL A 139 8.96 -0.28 -9.71
N ILE A 140 8.59 -0.47 -8.45
CA ILE A 140 8.89 0.44 -7.35
C ILE A 140 9.88 -0.10 -6.32
N PHE A 141 10.30 -1.36 -6.49
CA PHE A 141 11.33 -1.98 -5.66
C PHE A 141 12.51 -2.45 -6.53
N PRO A 142 13.77 -2.23 -6.12
CA PRO A 142 14.95 -2.61 -6.90
C PRO A 142 15.00 -4.11 -7.22
N PHE A 143 14.67 -4.97 -6.25
CA PHE A 143 14.69 -6.43 -6.43
C PHE A 143 13.69 -6.95 -7.48
N GLU A 144 12.64 -6.19 -7.79
CA GLU A 144 11.68 -6.57 -8.82
C GLU A 144 12.31 -6.63 -10.21
N VAL A 145 13.36 -5.82 -10.45
CA VAL A 145 14.11 -5.87 -11.72
C VAL A 145 14.71 -7.25 -11.93
N GLU A 146 15.46 -7.76 -10.95
CA GLU A 146 16.07 -9.10 -11.01
C GLU A 146 15.00 -10.20 -11.03
N PHE A 147 13.92 -10.00 -10.25
CA PHE A 147 12.81 -10.95 -10.24
C PHE A 147 12.21 -11.12 -11.64
N TYR A 148 11.83 -10.03 -12.32
CA TYR A 148 11.24 -10.10 -13.65
C TYR A 148 12.23 -10.52 -14.73
N GLN A 149 13.51 -10.18 -14.58
CA GLN A 149 14.59 -10.62 -15.48
C GLN A 149 14.71 -12.15 -15.55
N LYS A 150 14.49 -12.86 -14.41
CA LYS A 150 14.44 -14.34 -14.37
C LYS A 150 13.33 -14.94 -15.26
N TYR A 151 12.30 -14.15 -15.60
CA TYR A 151 11.23 -14.54 -16.53
C TYR A 151 11.44 -13.99 -17.95
N GLY A 152 12.63 -13.44 -18.25
CA GLY A 152 12.94 -12.84 -19.54
C GLY A 152 12.09 -11.60 -19.83
N MET A 153 11.80 -10.80 -18.81
CA MET A 153 11.11 -9.52 -18.94
C MET A 153 12.07 -8.38 -18.61
N LYS A 154 12.09 -7.36 -19.46
CA LYS A 154 12.72 -6.08 -19.16
C LYS A 154 11.69 -5.21 -18.45
N VAL A 155 12.05 -4.66 -17.29
CA VAL A 155 11.20 -3.77 -16.51
C VAL A 155 12.00 -2.53 -16.10
N THR A 156 11.31 -1.45 -15.78
CA THR A 156 11.96 -0.18 -15.42
C THR A 156 11.71 0.14 -13.94
N TYR A 157 12.78 0.18 -13.14
CA TYR A 157 12.71 0.69 -11.78
C TYR A 157 12.62 2.21 -11.79
N VAL A 158 11.52 2.77 -11.32
CA VAL A 158 11.24 4.22 -11.32
C VAL A 158 11.52 4.89 -9.98
N GLY A 159 11.77 4.15 -8.93
CA GLY A 159 11.85 4.60 -7.54
C GLY A 159 10.59 4.25 -6.75
N ASN A 160 10.61 4.50 -5.45
CA ASN A 160 9.46 4.19 -4.59
C ASN A 160 8.66 5.48 -4.29
N PRO A 161 7.36 5.53 -4.65
CA PRO A 161 6.54 6.74 -4.48
C PRO A 161 6.29 7.11 -3.01
N LEU A 162 6.48 6.20 -2.05
CA LEU A 162 6.41 6.54 -0.63
C LEU A 162 7.51 7.52 -0.22
N LEU A 163 8.70 7.43 -0.81
CA LEU A 163 9.78 8.38 -0.54
C LEU A 163 9.40 9.79 -1.01
N ASP A 164 8.71 9.90 -2.14
CA ASP A 164 8.25 11.20 -2.64
C ASP A 164 7.19 11.79 -1.71
N GLU A 165 6.28 10.96 -1.18
CA GLU A 165 5.28 11.40 -0.21
C GLU A 165 5.92 11.85 1.11
N ILE A 166 6.85 11.08 1.64
CA ILE A 166 7.54 11.42 2.90
C ILE A 166 8.39 12.69 2.73
N ALA A 167 9.02 12.88 1.56
CA ALA A 167 9.82 14.06 1.26
C ALA A 167 9.00 15.37 1.18
N LYS A 168 7.68 15.30 0.98
CA LYS A 168 6.81 16.49 1.02
C LYS A 168 6.84 17.18 2.39
N GLY A 169 7.07 16.44 3.49
CA GLY A 169 7.06 16.97 4.85
C GLY A 169 5.70 17.57 5.26
N ASN A 170 5.68 18.35 6.33
CA ASN A 170 4.50 19.10 6.82
C ASN A 170 3.24 18.22 7.01
N PHE A 171 3.41 17.05 7.62
CA PHE A 171 2.29 16.18 7.91
C PHE A 171 1.45 16.75 9.04
N LYS A 172 0.15 16.95 8.76
CA LYS A 172 -0.79 17.45 9.75
C LYS A 172 -0.87 16.48 10.93
N PHE A 173 -0.55 16.97 12.13
CA PHE A 173 -0.79 16.28 13.38
C PHE A 173 -1.41 17.27 14.35
N THR A 174 -2.68 17.06 14.68
CA THR A 174 -3.48 18.05 15.42
C THR A 174 -3.46 17.85 16.94
N HIS A 175 -2.74 16.82 17.40
CA HIS A 175 -2.69 16.46 18.80
C HIS A 175 -1.29 16.73 19.37
N GLN A 176 -1.25 17.28 20.56
CA GLN A 176 -0.01 17.36 21.36
C GLN A 176 -0.18 16.46 22.59
N PHE A 177 0.86 15.71 22.90
CA PHE A 177 0.88 14.83 24.05
C PHE A 177 2.16 15.05 24.83
N ASP A 178 2.05 15.10 26.17
CA ASP A 178 3.20 15.26 27.07
C ASP A 178 4.04 13.99 27.19
N LYS A 179 3.43 12.83 26.85
CA LYS A 179 4.08 11.52 26.93
C LYS A 179 4.57 11.06 25.57
N PRO A 180 5.69 10.30 25.52
CA PRO A 180 6.14 9.64 24.31
C PRO A 180 5.02 8.80 23.67
N ILE A 181 4.92 8.84 22.35
CA ILE A 181 3.82 8.23 21.62
C ILE A 181 4.20 6.83 21.15
N ILE A 182 3.33 5.84 21.42
CA ILE A 182 3.36 4.53 20.79
C ILE A 182 2.20 4.50 19.75
N ALA A 183 2.56 4.43 18.48
CA ALA A 183 1.60 4.39 17.39
C ALA A 183 1.01 2.98 17.22
N LEU A 184 -0.31 2.88 17.06
CA LEU A 184 -1.01 1.64 16.72
C LEU A 184 -1.57 1.75 15.31
N LEU A 185 -1.08 0.91 14.40
CA LEU A 185 -1.53 0.82 13.01
C LEU A 185 -2.20 -0.56 12.79
N PRO A 186 -3.48 -0.73 13.19
CA PRO A 186 -4.13 -2.04 13.20
C PRO A 186 -4.57 -2.55 11.82
N GLY A 187 -4.34 -1.76 10.77
CA GLY A 187 -4.75 -2.06 9.40
C GLY A 187 -5.94 -1.25 8.92
N SER A 188 -6.31 -1.49 7.67
CA SER A 188 -7.40 -0.78 6.99
C SER A 188 -8.61 -1.66 6.69
N ARG A 189 -8.51 -2.97 6.94
CA ARG A 189 -9.59 -3.95 6.69
C ARG A 189 -10.22 -4.40 7.98
N LYS A 190 -11.54 -4.66 7.92
CA LYS A 190 -12.32 -5.10 9.08
C LYS A 190 -11.67 -6.29 9.80
N GLN A 191 -11.29 -7.34 9.06
CA GLN A 191 -10.68 -8.54 9.63
C GLN A 191 -9.32 -8.27 10.29
N GLU A 192 -8.52 -7.33 9.75
CA GLU A 192 -7.25 -6.92 10.36
C GLU A 192 -7.52 -6.22 11.69
N ILE A 193 -8.39 -5.22 11.71
CA ILE A 193 -8.72 -4.45 12.92
C ILE A 193 -9.30 -5.37 13.99
N GLU A 194 -10.29 -6.19 13.67
CA GLU A 194 -10.92 -7.11 14.61
C GLU A 194 -9.96 -8.16 15.19
N GLY A 195 -8.99 -8.62 14.39
CA GLY A 195 -8.04 -9.63 14.82
C GLY A 195 -6.82 -9.08 15.56
N ILE A 196 -6.37 -7.85 15.24
CA ILE A 196 -5.08 -7.32 15.68
C ILE A 196 -5.25 -6.23 16.76
N LEU A 197 -6.20 -5.32 16.60
CA LEU A 197 -6.39 -4.21 17.53
C LEU A 197 -6.60 -4.65 18.98
N PRO A 198 -7.42 -5.68 19.30
CA PRO A 198 -7.56 -6.17 20.67
C PRO A 198 -6.23 -6.61 21.32
N GLU A 199 -5.34 -7.25 20.55
CA GLU A 199 -4.03 -7.67 21.03
C GLU A 199 -3.12 -6.46 21.30
N MET A 200 -3.12 -5.49 20.38
CA MET A 200 -2.38 -4.23 20.58
C MET A 200 -2.85 -3.47 21.83
N LEU A 201 -4.17 -3.45 22.08
CA LEU A 201 -4.76 -2.81 23.25
C LEU A 201 -4.45 -3.54 24.56
N ALA A 202 -4.14 -4.84 24.52
CA ALA A 202 -3.91 -5.65 25.71
C ALA A 202 -2.64 -5.24 26.48
N VAL A 203 -1.67 -4.53 25.86
CA VAL A 203 -0.42 -4.14 26.50
C VAL A 203 -0.44 -2.74 27.10
N ILE A 204 -1.43 -1.91 26.79
CA ILE A 204 -1.47 -0.47 27.15
C ILE A 204 -1.24 -0.22 28.63
N ASP A 205 -1.86 -1.01 29.50
CA ASP A 205 -1.81 -0.84 30.97
C ASP A 205 -0.40 -1.08 31.54
N ARG A 206 0.52 -1.63 30.73
CA ARG A 206 1.92 -1.85 31.12
C ARG A 206 2.83 -0.64 30.86
N TYR A 207 2.33 0.36 30.14
CA TYR A 207 3.11 1.54 29.73
C TYR A 207 2.41 2.85 30.17
N PRO A 208 2.24 3.10 31.47
CA PRO A 208 1.52 4.27 31.99
C PRO A 208 2.21 5.59 31.63
N ASN A 209 3.49 5.57 31.29
CA ASN A 209 4.29 6.73 30.90
C ASN A 209 4.28 7.01 29.40
N HIS A 210 3.52 6.25 28.62
CA HIS A 210 3.39 6.45 27.17
C HIS A 210 1.93 6.75 26.79
N GLN A 211 1.76 7.48 25.70
CA GLN A 211 0.47 7.70 25.08
C GLN A 211 0.31 6.79 23.88
N PHE A 212 -0.69 5.91 23.92
CA PHE A 212 -1.05 5.10 22.75
C PHE A 212 -2.01 5.87 21.86
N VAL A 213 -1.73 5.84 20.54
CA VAL A 213 -2.54 6.54 19.53
C VAL A 213 -2.82 5.61 18.36
N ILE A 214 -4.09 5.40 18.04
CA ILE A 214 -4.52 4.59 16.91
C ILE A 214 -4.61 5.45 15.65
N ALA A 215 -3.91 5.04 14.59
CA ALA A 215 -4.12 5.53 13.24
C ALA A 215 -5.39 4.89 12.64
N ALA A 216 -6.49 5.60 12.70
CA ALA A 216 -7.79 5.18 12.19
C ALA A 216 -7.97 5.61 10.73
N THR A 217 -8.65 4.77 9.94
CA THR A 217 -9.05 5.07 8.56
C THR A 217 -10.52 5.54 8.53
N ASN A 218 -10.88 6.39 7.58
CA ASN A 218 -12.29 6.82 7.40
C ASN A 218 -13.22 5.71 6.86
N THR A 219 -12.68 4.52 6.61
CA THR A 219 -13.50 3.36 6.18
C THR A 219 -14.47 2.93 7.28
N PHE A 220 -14.10 3.18 8.55
CA PHE A 220 -14.90 2.82 9.71
C PHE A 220 -15.16 4.04 10.58
N SER A 221 -16.33 4.04 11.25
CA SER A 221 -16.72 5.14 12.10
C SER A 221 -15.90 5.21 13.41
N LYS A 222 -15.97 6.33 14.08
CA LYS A 222 -15.34 6.52 15.41
C LYS A 222 -15.87 5.52 16.43
N GLU A 223 -17.19 5.27 16.41
CA GLU A 223 -17.88 4.33 17.29
C GLU A 223 -17.39 2.89 17.11
N TYR A 224 -17.08 2.51 15.86
CA TYR A 224 -16.50 1.22 15.57
C TYR A 224 -15.17 1.01 16.31
N TYR A 225 -14.25 1.96 16.24
CA TYR A 225 -13.00 1.88 16.98
C TYR A 225 -13.21 1.97 18.49
N GLN A 226 -14.14 2.81 18.95
CA GLN A 226 -14.46 2.96 20.37
C GLN A 226 -14.97 1.67 21.00
N SER A 227 -15.66 0.82 20.24
CA SER A 227 -16.13 -0.49 20.72
C SER A 227 -14.99 -1.42 21.19
N PHE A 228 -13.77 -1.26 20.64
CA PHE A 228 -12.58 -2.00 21.09
C PHE A 228 -11.85 -1.31 22.24
N ILE A 229 -11.83 0.03 22.26
CA ILE A 229 -11.05 0.83 23.21
C ILE A 229 -11.58 0.69 24.64
N LYS A 230 -12.90 0.70 24.80
CA LYS A 230 -13.60 0.69 26.10
C LYS A 230 -13.04 1.81 27.02
N GLU A 231 -12.53 1.43 28.21
CA GLU A 231 -11.99 2.35 29.22
C GLU A 231 -10.48 2.60 29.11
N LYS A 232 -9.82 2.07 28.06
CA LYS A 232 -8.37 2.22 27.92
C LYS A 232 -7.97 3.65 27.53
N ASN A 233 -6.85 4.11 28.10
CA ASN A 233 -6.28 5.42 27.78
C ASN A 233 -5.58 5.38 26.42
N VAL A 234 -6.36 5.46 25.35
CA VAL A 234 -5.87 5.49 23.98
C VAL A 234 -6.58 6.57 23.19
N LYS A 235 -5.90 7.23 22.27
CA LYS A 235 -6.45 8.27 21.40
C LYS A 235 -6.63 7.74 19.98
N LEU A 236 -7.55 8.36 19.24
CA LEU A 236 -7.82 8.08 17.83
C LEU A 236 -7.45 9.29 16.99
N VAL A 237 -6.71 9.06 15.90
CA VAL A 237 -6.46 10.06 14.86
C VAL A 237 -6.90 9.51 13.51
N PHE A 238 -7.65 10.30 12.76
CA PHE A 238 -8.16 9.91 11.44
C PHE A 238 -7.37 10.61 10.35
N ASN A 239 -6.92 9.86 9.33
CA ASN A 239 -6.16 10.37 8.18
C ASN A 239 -4.91 11.18 8.54
N GLN A 240 -4.28 10.89 9.68
CA GLN A 240 -3.08 11.57 10.14
C GLN A 240 -1.93 10.57 10.42
N THR A 241 -1.89 9.45 9.68
CA THR A 241 -0.90 8.38 9.92
C THR A 241 0.53 8.91 9.83
N TYR A 242 0.85 9.72 8.83
CA TYR A 242 2.20 10.27 8.68
C TYR A 242 2.53 11.32 9.75
N GLY A 243 1.56 12.16 10.14
CA GLY A 243 1.71 13.06 11.28
C GLY A 243 1.92 12.30 12.59
N LEU A 244 1.20 11.20 12.80
CA LEU A 244 1.40 10.33 13.96
C LEU A 244 2.80 9.69 13.93
N LEU A 245 3.22 9.11 12.82
CA LEU A 245 4.53 8.47 12.68
C LEU A 245 5.69 9.46 12.86
N SER A 246 5.54 10.71 12.39
CA SER A 246 6.56 11.76 12.61
C SER A 246 6.77 12.13 14.08
N ASN A 247 5.86 11.73 14.98
CA ASN A 247 5.90 12.04 16.40
C ASN A 247 5.98 10.79 17.30
N ALA A 248 5.99 9.59 16.71
CA ALA A 248 5.99 8.35 17.46
C ALA A 248 7.40 7.90 17.84
N THR A 249 7.56 7.34 19.03
CA THR A 249 8.82 6.73 19.52
C THR A 249 8.90 5.24 19.21
N ALA A 250 7.77 4.57 19.09
CA ALA A 250 7.65 3.17 18.67
C ALA A 250 6.29 2.91 18.04
N ALA A 251 6.13 1.79 17.34
CA ALA A 251 4.87 1.43 16.72
C ALA A 251 4.57 -0.07 16.79
N LEU A 252 3.29 -0.41 16.92
CA LEU A 252 2.73 -1.74 16.64
C LEU A 252 2.00 -1.65 15.29
N VAL A 253 2.44 -2.43 14.31
CA VAL A 253 2.03 -2.22 12.91
C VAL A 253 1.53 -3.51 12.29
N THR A 254 0.36 -3.49 11.67
CA THR A 254 -0.11 -4.63 10.88
C THR A 254 0.77 -4.84 9.64
N SER A 255 0.96 -6.11 9.27
CA SER A 255 1.76 -6.44 8.09
C SER A 255 1.14 -5.86 6.81
N GLY A 256 1.91 -5.07 6.06
CA GLY A 256 1.48 -4.41 4.83
C GLY A 256 2.43 -3.28 4.44
N THR A 257 1.95 -2.35 3.63
CA THR A 257 2.69 -1.15 3.22
C THR A 257 3.06 -0.27 4.41
N ALA A 258 2.21 -0.26 5.46
CA ALA A 258 2.44 0.48 6.68
C ALA A 258 3.76 0.13 7.38
N THR A 259 4.26 -1.10 7.25
CA THR A 259 5.57 -1.48 7.82
C THR A 259 6.72 -0.72 7.15
N LEU A 260 6.65 -0.54 5.83
CA LEU A 260 7.65 0.23 5.10
C LEU A 260 7.53 1.73 5.41
N GLU A 261 6.30 2.26 5.44
CA GLU A 261 6.04 3.64 5.83
C GLU A 261 6.65 3.93 7.21
N THR A 262 6.37 3.09 8.21
CA THR A 262 6.88 3.23 9.58
C THR A 262 8.41 3.22 9.62
N ALA A 263 9.05 2.32 8.87
CA ALA A 263 10.52 2.26 8.79
C ALA A 263 11.12 3.51 8.13
N LEU A 264 10.49 4.03 7.08
CA LEU A 264 10.94 5.25 6.40
C LEU A 264 10.77 6.51 7.27
N PHE A 265 9.82 6.52 8.20
CA PHE A 265 9.72 7.53 9.27
C PHE A 265 10.71 7.29 10.42
N LYS A 266 11.57 6.28 10.35
CA LYS A 266 12.55 5.90 11.40
C LYS A 266 11.88 5.57 12.72
N VAL A 267 10.68 5.02 12.71
CA VAL A 267 9.96 4.58 13.92
C VAL A 267 10.21 3.09 14.16
N PRO A 268 10.87 2.70 15.25
CA PRO A 268 11.03 1.30 15.62
C PRO A 268 9.68 0.60 15.75
N GLN A 269 9.55 -0.62 15.22
CA GLN A 269 8.23 -1.27 15.15
C GLN A 269 8.26 -2.77 15.44
N VAL A 270 7.15 -3.27 16.00
CA VAL A 270 6.78 -4.69 16.00
C VAL A 270 5.69 -4.91 14.97
N VAL A 271 5.89 -5.89 14.10
CA VAL A 271 4.90 -6.25 13.07
C VAL A 271 3.92 -7.27 13.62
N CYS A 272 2.64 -6.95 13.51
CA CYS A 272 1.52 -7.75 14.00
C CYS A 272 0.76 -8.35 12.82
N TYR A 273 0.54 -9.68 12.83
CA TYR A 273 -0.27 -10.32 11.82
C TYR A 273 -1.18 -11.40 12.40
N LYS A 274 -2.48 -11.27 12.13
CA LYS A 274 -3.48 -12.24 12.54
C LYS A 274 -4.56 -12.35 11.48
N THR A 275 -4.88 -13.56 11.07
CA THR A 275 -5.96 -13.88 10.13
C THR A 275 -6.69 -15.13 10.60
N ASN A 276 -7.80 -15.48 9.96
CA ASN A 276 -8.49 -16.72 10.34
C ASN A 276 -7.62 -17.96 10.10
N CYS A 277 -7.78 -18.99 10.93
CA CYS A 277 -6.94 -20.18 10.93
C CYS A 277 -6.89 -20.89 9.57
N LEU A 278 -8.03 -20.95 8.87
CA LEU A 278 -8.12 -21.62 7.57
C LEU A 278 -7.30 -20.87 6.51
N THR A 279 -7.46 -19.53 6.44
CA THR A 279 -6.69 -18.68 5.52
C THR A 279 -5.19 -18.78 5.82
N TYR A 280 -4.80 -18.78 7.10
CA TYR A 280 -3.40 -18.91 7.49
C TYR A 280 -2.83 -20.26 7.08
N PHE A 281 -3.54 -21.36 7.36
CA PHE A 281 -3.10 -22.70 7.01
C PHE A 281 -2.90 -22.85 5.49
N LEU A 282 -3.84 -22.37 4.69
CA LEU A 282 -3.75 -22.36 3.23
C LEU A 282 -2.57 -21.48 2.75
N ALA A 283 -2.44 -20.29 3.30
CA ALA A 283 -1.37 -19.35 2.96
C ALA A 283 0.00 -19.94 3.31
N LYS A 284 0.19 -20.50 4.50
CA LYS A 284 1.45 -21.10 4.96
C LYS A 284 1.95 -22.21 4.02
N ASN A 285 1.03 -23.00 3.45
CA ASN A 285 1.38 -24.07 2.54
C ASN A 285 1.62 -23.64 1.09
N LEU A 286 0.99 -22.54 0.67
CA LEU A 286 1.06 -22.03 -0.71
C LEU A 286 2.13 -20.95 -0.89
N ILE A 287 2.43 -20.19 0.16
CA ILE A 287 3.30 -19.03 0.12
C ILE A 287 4.65 -19.37 0.75
N LYS A 288 5.67 -19.51 -0.09
CA LYS A 288 7.05 -19.75 0.35
C LYS A 288 7.81 -18.43 0.49
N ILE A 289 7.30 -17.53 1.33
CA ILE A 289 8.04 -16.30 1.71
C ILE A 289 8.68 -16.49 3.08
N LYS A 290 9.92 -16.01 3.21
CA LYS A 290 10.69 -16.08 4.46
C LYS A 290 10.18 -15.06 5.46
N TYR A 291 9.72 -13.90 4.99
CA TYR A 291 9.26 -12.77 5.78
C TYR A 291 7.90 -12.26 5.31
N LEU A 292 7.18 -11.60 6.22
CA LEU A 292 5.83 -11.06 5.96
C LEU A 292 5.85 -9.54 5.74
N SER A 293 6.70 -8.82 6.46
CA SER A 293 6.82 -7.36 6.34
C SER A 293 7.63 -6.97 5.11
N LEU A 294 7.28 -5.84 4.49
CA LEU A 294 8.05 -5.30 3.37
C LEU A 294 9.48 -4.94 3.78
N VAL A 295 9.69 -4.51 5.02
CA VAL A 295 11.02 -4.19 5.55
C VAL A 295 11.93 -5.40 5.48
N ASN A 296 11.52 -6.52 6.09
CA ASN A 296 12.32 -7.75 6.12
C ASN A 296 12.50 -8.36 4.73
N ILE A 297 11.48 -8.26 3.87
CA ILE A 297 11.55 -8.74 2.47
C ILE A 297 12.56 -7.94 1.66
N LEU A 298 12.56 -6.61 1.79
CA LEU A 298 13.46 -5.72 1.05
C LEU A 298 14.91 -5.89 1.49
N MET A 299 15.12 -6.08 2.79
CA MET A 299 16.45 -6.24 3.38
C MET A 299 16.97 -7.69 3.33
N ASP A 300 16.11 -8.66 2.96
CA ASP A 300 16.34 -10.12 3.11
C ASP A 300 16.91 -10.51 4.48
N LYS A 301 16.48 -9.79 5.52
CA LYS A 301 17.00 -9.85 6.88
C LYS A 301 15.84 -9.65 7.87
N LEU A 302 15.92 -10.24 9.08
CA LEU A 302 14.99 -9.96 10.17
C LEU A 302 15.35 -8.62 10.84
N VAL A 303 14.92 -7.53 10.23
CA VAL A 303 15.11 -6.17 10.76
C VAL A 303 14.06 -5.85 11.81
N VAL A 304 12.81 -6.21 11.55
CA VAL A 304 11.67 -5.99 12.44
C VAL A 304 11.08 -7.32 12.89
N LYS A 305 10.77 -7.44 14.16
CA LYS A 305 10.12 -8.64 14.70
C LYS A 305 8.72 -8.78 14.14
N GLU A 306 8.38 -9.99 13.69
CA GLU A 306 7.06 -10.33 13.18
C GLU A 306 6.36 -11.30 14.14
N LEU A 307 5.30 -10.84 14.79
CA LEU A 307 4.46 -11.66 15.65
C LEU A 307 3.24 -12.16 14.85
N ILE A 308 3.24 -13.47 14.57
CA ILE A 308 2.30 -14.07 13.63
C ILE A 308 1.35 -15.01 14.38
N GLN A 309 0.04 -14.84 14.20
CA GLN A 309 -1.02 -15.71 14.75
C GLN A 309 -0.94 -15.86 16.28
N SER A 310 -0.56 -17.02 16.80
CA SER A 310 -0.45 -17.30 18.23
C SER A 310 0.72 -16.57 18.91
N GLU A 311 1.73 -16.18 18.14
CA GLU A 311 2.83 -15.34 18.65
C GLU A 311 2.36 -13.92 18.95
N LEU A 312 1.31 -13.45 18.28
CA LEU A 312 0.68 -12.17 18.57
C LEU A 312 -0.18 -12.28 19.82
N ASN A 313 0.44 -12.07 20.96
CA ASN A 313 -0.18 -12.10 22.28
C ASN A 313 0.44 -11.05 23.20
N LYS A 314 -0.22 -10.77 24.32
CA LYS A 314 0.19 -9.73 25.28
C LYS A 314 1.62 -9.89 25.79
N SER A 315 2.08 -11.12 26.04
CA SER A 315 3.42 -11.37 26.61
C SER A 315 4.50 -11.02 25.60
N ASN A 316 4.40 -11.55 24.39
CA ASN A 316 5.37 -11.33 23.33
C ASN A 316 5.37 -9.86 22.86
N LEU A 317 4.17 -9.23 22.75
CA LEU A 317 4.07 -7.80 22.42
C LEU A 317 4.77 -6.92 23.47
N LYS A 318 4.62 -7.28 24.77
CA LYS A 318 5.30 -6.56 25.84
C LYS A 318 6.83 -6.71 25.72
N GLU A 319 7.30 -7.94 25.56
CA GLU A 319 8.73 -8.25 25.44
C GLU A 319 9.39 -7.46 24.30
N GLU A 320 8.80 -7.55 23.10
CA GLU A 320 9.34 -6.88 21.91
C GLU A 320 9.24 -5.34 22.01
N LEU A 321 8.16 -4.83 22.60
CA LEU A 321 8.03 -3.38 22.82
C LEU A 321 9.02 -2.88 23.86
N ASP A 322 9.31 -3.64 24.92
CA ASP A 322 10.35 -3.31 25.91
C ASP A 322 11.73 -3.24 25.22
N ILE A 323 12.04 -4.17 24.33
CA ILE A 323 13.30 -4.15 23.55
C ILE A 323 13.39 -2.87 22.72
N LEU A 324 12.35 -2.54 21.96
CA LEU A 324 12.33 -1.36 21.10
C LEU A 324 12.46 -0.04 21.87
N LEU A 325 11.86 0.04 23.06
CA LEU A 325 11.91 1.26 23.88
C LEU A 325 13.25 1.43 24.60
N ASN A 326 13.96 0.33 24.90
CA ASN A 326 15.25 0.37 25.62
C ASN A 326 16.45 0.46 24.67
N ASP A 327 16.44 -0.29 23.56
CA ASP A 327 17.54 -0.28 22.57
C ASP A 327 16.98 -0.47 21.14
N ASN A 328 17.08 0.59 20.39
CA ASN A 328 16.61 0.64 18.99
C ASN A 328 17.72 1.01 17.99
N LYS A 329 18.98 1.03 18.40
CA LYS A 329 20.10 1.52 17.56
C LYS A 329 20.29 0.66 16.31
N GLU A 330 20.22 -0.66 16.46
CA GLU A 330 20.42 -1.57 15.34
C GLU A 330 19.29 -1.46 14.30
N ILE A 331 18.04 -1.43 14.74
CA ILE A 331 16.89 -1.28 13.86
C ILE A 331 16.92 0.07 13.12
N LEU A 332 17.35 1.15 13.77
CA LEU A 332 17.47 2.46 13.12
C LEU A 332 18.60 2.47 12.08
N LYS A 333 19.72 1.81 12.33
CA LYS A 333 20.78 1.62 11.34
C LYS A 333 20.26 0.84 10.12
N ASP A 334 19.54 -0.24 10.36
CA ASP A 334 18.93 -1.03 9.28
C ASP A 334 17.90 -0.21 8.46
N TYR A 335 17.20 0.72 9.10
CA TYR A 335 16.30 1.64 8.41
C TYR A 335 17.05 2.69 7.55
N ASP A 336 18.28 3.07 7.95
CA ASP A 336 19.13 3.90 7.10
C ASP A 336 19.55 3.13 5.85
N GLU A 337 20.02 1.89 6.00
CA GLU A 337 20.37 1.01 4.89
C GLU A 337 19.16 0.75 3.95
N LEU A 338 17.97 0.54 4.52
CA LEU A 338 16.72 0.41 3.75
C LEU A 338 16.40 1.66 2.94
N SER A 339 16.59 2.83 3.55
CA SER A 339 16.37 4.12 2.87
C SER A 339 17.33 4.32 1.70
N ASP A 340 18.60 3.93 1.88
CA ASP A 340 19.62 3.97 0.83
C ASP A 340 19.33 2.97 -0.30
N LEU A 341 18.85 1.78 0.04
CA LEU A 341 18.42 0.78 -0.95
C LEU A 341 17.30 1.31 -1.84
N LEU A 342 16.40 2.12 -1.31
CA LEU A 342 15.27 2.69 -2.03
C LEU A 342 15.57 4.08 -2.65
N ASN A 343 16.78 4.60 -2.54
CA ASN A 343 17.20 6.00 -2.76
C ASN A 343 17.01 6.56 -4.19
N LYS A 344 16.17 5.99 -5.03
CA LYS A 344 15.79 6.61 -6.30
C LYS A 344 14.61 7.56 -6.08
N LYS A 345 14.89 8.83 -5.87
CA LYS A 345 13.89 9.90 -5.68
C LYS A 345 13.13 10.22 -6.97
N GLY A 346 11.94 10.79 -6.82
CA GLY A 346 11.12 11.26 -7.93
C GLY A 346 10.44 10.12 -8.68
N ALA A 347 9.92 9.12 -8.00
CA ALA A 347 9.28 7.96 -8.61
C ALA A 347 8.20 8.34 -9.62
N SER A 348 7.28 9.22 -9.23
CA SER A 348 6.20 9.70 -10.11
C SER A 348 6.72 10.50 -11.28
N LYS A 349 7.75 11.33 -11.09
CA LYS A 349 8.42 12.08 -12.16
C LYS A 349 9.13 11.15 -13.14
N ASN A 350 9.89 10.19 -12.63
CA ASN A 350 10.59 9.20 -13.44
C ASN A 350 9.60 8.36 -14.27
N ALA A 351 8.48 7.94 -13.66
CA ALA A 351 7.42 7.22 -14.34
C ALA A 351 6.78 8.09 -15.45
N ALA A 352 6.43 9.35 -15.16
CA ALA A 352 5.84 10.26 -16.13
C ALA A 352 6.76 10.49 -17.35
N GLN A 353 8.04 10.77 -17.10
CA GLN A 353 9.03 10.95 -18.16
C GLN A 353 9.22 9.70 -19.01
N PHE A 354 9.25 8.50 -18.36
CA PHE A 354 9.36 7.24 -19.07
C PHE A 354 8.13 6.99 -19.96
N ILE A 355 6.93 7.17 -19.42
CA ILE A 355 5.67 6.99 -20.16
C ILE A 355 5.64 7.89 -21.40
N LEU A 356 5.92 9.20 -21.24
CA LEU A 356 5.88 10.14 -22.35
C LEU A 356 6.94 9.87 -23.43
N LYS A 357 8.12 9.36 -23.06
CA LYS A 357 9.17 8.97 -24.02
C LYS A 357 8.87 7.67 -24.77
N SER A 358 7.98 6.86 -24.21
CA SER A 358 7.67 5.52 -24.73
C SER A 358 6.42 5.50 -25.63
N ILE A 359 5.73 6.62 -25.81
CA ILE A 359 4.60 6.77 -26.74
C ILE A 359 5.06 7.41 -28.04
#